data_0d3a5b2a23baa28bb26bf8e0781869b5
#
_entry.id   0d3a5b2a23baa28bb26bf8e0781869b5
#
_cell.length_a   1.000
_cell.length_b   1.000
_cell.length_c   1.000
_cell.angle_alpha   90.00
_cell.angle_beta   90.00
_cell.angle_gamma   90.00
#
_symmetry.space_group_name_H-M   'P 1'
#
loop_
_entity.id
_entity.type
_entity.pdbx_description
1 polymer ?
#
loop_
_entity_poly.entity_id
_entity_poly.type
_entity_poly.pdbx_seq_one_letter_code
_entity_poly.pdbx_strand_id
1 'polypeptide(L)'
;VESLMNLSSLTLTLERSLYTRLRARADRRSLLPPHLLTGQRGEDAAFFHLRALGYTIVARRWHASRVRGDLDLVAWSGTTLVVFEVKARTVRDLAPAAAEVDHLKQHQLRKLASAYLQRLPEAHRPSVRIQFDILSVYLLPTGAEFEHIPDAFPQVASTNRF
;
A
#
# COMPACT_ATOMS: atom_id res chain seq x y z
N VAL A 1 27.25 3.95 -11.80
CA VAL A 1 26.09 3.38 -11.08
C VAL A 1 25.62 4.32 -9.99
N GLU A 2 26.51 4.88 -9.15
CA GLU A 2 26.15 5.85 -8.09
C GLU A 2 25.50 7.14 -8.62
N SER A 3 25.92 7.63 -9.79
CA SER A 3 25.37 8.86 -10.37
C SER A 3 23.91 8.72 -10.82
N LEU A 4 23.51 7.56 -11.33
CA LEU A 4 22.13 7.28 -11.74
C LEU A 4 21.18 7.07 -10.54
N MET A 5 21.68 6.44 -9.47
CA MET A 5 20.94 6.30 -8.22
C MET A 5 20.66 7.66 -7.57
N ASN A 6 21.60 8.59 -7.66
CA ASN A 6 21.45 9.94 -7.08
C ASN A 6 20.40 10.77 -7.83
N LEU A 7 20.33 10.68 -9.16
CA LEU A 7 19.32 11.33 -9.98
C LEU A 7 17.89 10.80 -9.68
N SER A 8 17.74 9.49 -9.53
CA SER A 8 16.43 8.89 -9.19
C SER A 8 15.93 9.31 -7.81
N SER A 9 16.83 9.42 -6.84
CA SER A 9 16.46 9.86 -5.48
C SER A 9 16.10 11.35 -5.44
N LEU A 10 16.80 12.20 -6.20
CA LEU A 10 16.50 13.62 -6.32
C LEU A 10 15.15 13.86 -7.00
N THR A 11 14.87 13.15 -8.10
CA THR A 11 13.56 13.24 -8.78
C THR A 11 12.41 12.81 -7.87
N LEU A 12 12.57 11.72 -7.14
CA LEU A 12 11.56 11.25 -6.19
C LEU A 12 11.32 12.26 -5.05
N THR A 13 12.37 12.89 -4.56
CA THR A 13 12.28 13.92 -3.50
C THR A 13 11.55 15.16 -4.00
N LEU A 14 11.84 15.63 -5.21
CA LEU A 14 11.17 16.78 -5.82
C LEU A 14 9.69 16.46 -6.11
N GLU A 15 9.41 15.30 -6.68
CA GLU A 15 8.06 14.81 -6.93
C GLU A 15 7.24 14.76 -5.64
N ARG A 16 7.80 14.17 -4.58
CA ARG A 16 7.17 14.12 -3.25
C ARG A 16 6.89 15.52 -2.70
N SER A 17 7.85 16.42 -2.77
CA SER A 17 7.71 17.79 -2.27
C SER A 17 6.60 18.55 -2.98
N LEU A 18 6.57 18.48 -4.32
CA LEU A 18 5.53 19.11 -5.14
C LEU A 18 4.16 18.50 -4.83
N TYR A 19 4.07 17.17 -4.81
CA TYR A 19 2.83 16.47 -4.50
C TYR A 19 2.28 16.86 -3.13
N THR A 20 3.13 16.88 -2.09
CA THR A 20 2.73 17.24 -0.73
C THR A 20 2.18 18.67 -0.66
N ARG A 21 2.78 19.62 -1.38
CA ARG A 21 2.28 21.02 -1.45
C ARG A 21 0.92 21.11 -2.14
N LEU A 22 0.76 20.42 -3.28
CA LEU A 22 -0.50 20.39 -4.01
C LEU A 22 -1.60 19.72 -3.18
N ARG A 23 -1.26 18.63 -2.50
CA ARG A 23 -2.16 17.89 -1.61
C ARG A 23 -2.62 18.77 -0.43
N ALA A 24 -1.70 19.43 0.26
CA ALA A 24 -2.04 20.33 1.35
C ALA A 24 -2.96 21.49 0.91
N ARG A 25 -2.84 21.93 -0.35
CA ARG A 25 -3.75 22.94 -0.92
C ARG A 25 -5.15 22.36 -1.21
N ALA A 26 -5.21 21.13 -1.73
CA ALA A 26 -6.46 20.42 -1.97
C ALA A 26 -7.20 20.11 -0.66
N ASP A 27 -6.48 19.65 0.35
CA ASP A 27 -7.03 19.28 1.67
C ASP A 27 -7.70 20.49 2.36
N ARG A 28 -7.13 21.70 2.22
CA ARG A 28 -7.73 22.93 2.76
C ARG A 28 -9.10 23.28 2.16
N ARG A 29 -9.39 22.75 0.98
CA ARG A 29 -10.67 22.95 0.28
C ARG A 29 -11.58 21.73 0.34
N SER A 30 -11.11 20.65 0.97
CA SER A 30 -11.84 19.39 1.04
C SER A 30 -12.90 19.45 2.13
N LEU A 31 -14.09 18.95 1.80
CA LEU A 31 -15.19 18.73 2.75
C LEU A 31 -15.16 17.31 3.34
N LEU A 32 -14.11 16.53 3.09
CA LEU A 32 -13.99 15.19 3.62
C LEU A 32 -13.79 15.19 5.14
N PRO A 33 -14.38 14.21 5.85
CA PRO A 33 -14.12 14.00 7.26
C PRO A 33 -12.62 13.86 7.57
N PRO A 34 -12.13 14.35 8.74
CA PRO A 34 -10.70 14.33 9.08
C PRO A 34 -10.04 12.95 8.99
N HIS A 35 -10.75 11.90 9.41
CA HIS A 35 -10.22 10.53 9.35
C HIS A 35 -9.97 10.04 7.90
N LEU A 36 -10.82 10.43 6.95
CA LEU A 36 -10.61 10.11 5.53
C LEU A 36 -9.42 10.88 4.95
N LEU A 37 -9.23 12.14 5.36
CA LEU A 37 -8.04 12.91 4.98
C LEU A 37 -6.77 12.29 5.55
N THR A 38 -6.80 11.82 6.80
CA THR A 38 -5.68 11.10 7.43
C THR A 38 -5.35 9.82 6.66
N GLY A 39 -6.35 9.02 6.31
CA GLY A 39 -6.17 7.82 5.48
C GLY A 39 -5.50 8.14 4.15
N GLN A 40 -6.02 9.14 3.43
CA GLN A 40 -5.46 9.55 2.15
C GLN A 40 -4.01 10.05 2.24
N ARG A 41 -3.69 10.83 3.28
CA ARG A 41 -2.31 11.30 3.52
C ARG A 41 -1.37 10.14 3.86
N GLY A 42 -1.85 9.16 4.64
CA GLY A 42 -1.10 7.96 4.97
C GLY A 42 -0.76 7.13 3.73
N GLU A 43 -1.74 6.89 2.85
CA GLU A 43 -1.50 6.20 1.58
C GLU A 43 -0.55 6.95 0.65
N ASP A 44 -0.63 8.29 0.60
CA ASP A 44 0.30 9.11 -0.17
C ASP A 44 1.73 9.00 0.40
N ALA A 45 1.88 9.05 1.72
CA ALA A 45 3.18 8.88 2.38
C ALA A 45 3.75 7.48 2.15
N ALA A 46 2.89 6.44 2.26
CA ALA A 46 3.24 5.05 1.96
C ALA A 46 3.74 4.87 0.53
N PHE A 47 3.06 5.46 -0.44
CA PHE A 47 3.44 5.42 -1.85
C PHE A 47 4.87 5.92 -2.09
N PHE A 48 5.22 7.09 -1.55
CA PHE A 48 6.57 7.65 -1.72
C PHE A 48 7.62 6.87 -0.92
N HIS A 49 7.26 6.37 0.26
CA HIS A 49 8.15 5.57 1.10
C HIS A 49 8.53 4.26 0.40
N LEU A 50 7.54 3.52 -0.10
CA LEU A 50 7.78 2.24 -0.79
C LEU A 50 8.58 2.41 -2.08
N ARG A 51 8.32 3.48 -2.84
CA ARG A 51 9.15 3.80 -4.02
C ARG A 51 10.60 4.10 -3.65
N ALA A 52 10.84 4.79 -2.53
CA ALA A 52 12.19 5.04 -2.03
C ALA A 52 12.90 3.75 -1.60
N LEU A 53 12.15 2.72 -1.17
CA LEU A 53 12.65 1.39 -0.85
C LEU A 53 12.84 0.48 -2.09
N GLY A 54 12.53 0.97 -3.28
CA GLY A 54 12.73 0.23 -4.54
C GLY A 54 11.52 -0.60 -5.01
N TYR A 55 10.36 -0.48 -4.36
CA TYR A 55 9.14 -1.11 -4.86
C TYR A 55 8.63 -0.42 -6.12
N THR A 56 8.21 -1.21 -7.10
CA THR A 56 7.53 -0.70 -8.31
C THR A 56 6.03 -0.69 -8.07
N ILE A 57 5.46 0.48 -7.71
CA ILE A 57 4.04 0.62 -7.47
C ILE A 57 3.28 0.57 -8.80
N VAL A 58 2.34 -0.37 -8.93
CA VAL A 58 1.58 -0.62 -10.15
C VAL A 58 0.09 -0.32 -10.02
N ALA A 59 -0.43 -0.20 -8.80
CA ALA A 59 -1.79 0.26 -8.57
C ALA A 59 -1.93 0.96 -7.21
N ARG A 60 -2.88 1.88 -7.14
CA ARG A 60 -3.31 2.59 -5.92
C ARG A 60 -4.84 2.57 -5.86
N ARG A 61 -5.42 2.28 -4.68
CA ARG A 61 -6.89 2.22 -4.48
C ARG A 61 -7.58 1.43 -5.57
N TRP A 62 -7.04 0.25 -5.84
CA TRP A 62 -7.58 -0.57 -6.91
C TRP A 62 -8.79 -1.36 -6.45
N HIS A 63 -9.87 -1.32 -7.23
CA HIS A 63 -11.10 -2.06 -6.98
C HIS A 63 -11.44 -2.97 -8.14
N ALA A 64 -12.11 -4.06 -7.80
CA ALA A 64 -12.75 -4.96 -8.74
C ALA A 64 -14.26 -4.71 -8.77
N SER A 65 -14.87 -4.79 -9.96
CA SER A 65 -16.30 -4.50 -10.13
C SER A 65 -17.25 -5.42 -9.33
N ARG A 66 -16.78 -6.60 -8.94
CA ARG A 66 -17.58 -7.63 -8.24
C ARG A 66 -17.13 -7.95 -6.83
N VAL A 67 -16.13 -7.27 -6.32
CA VAL A 67 -15.59 -7.47 -4.98
C VAL A 67 -15.63 -6.13 -4.25
N ARG A 68 -16.27 -6.10 -3.09
CA ARG A 68 -16.36 -4.88 -2.28
C ARG A 68 -14.97 -4.51 -1.73
N GLY A 69 -14.70 -3.20 -1.66
CA GLY A 69 -13.46 -2.62 -1.12
C GLY A 69 -12.40 -2.42 -2.19
N ASP A 70 -11.21 -2.13 -1.75
CA ASP A 70 -10.06 -1.81 -2.58
C ASP A 70 -8.76 -2.38 -2.02
N LEU A 71 -7.71 -2.38 -2.84
CA LEU A 71 -6.33 -2.59 -2.46
C LEU A 71 -5.67 -1.22 -2.37
N ASP A 72 -5.15 -0.85 -1.21
CA ASP A 72 -4.56 0.48 -0.99
C ASP A 72 -3.38 0.71 -1.94
N LEU A 73 -2.41 -0.20 -1.93
CA LEU A 73 -1.27 -0.20 -2.83
C LEU A 73 -0.95 -1.61 -3.33
N VAL A 74 -0.61 -1.72 -4.60
CA VAL A 74 -0.08 -2.95 -5.21
C VAL A 74 1.26 -2.65 -5.84
N ALA A 75 2.25 -3.48 -5.55
CA ALA A 75 3.62 -3.27 -6.00
C ALA A 75 4.31 -4.56 -6.42
N TRP A 76 5.34 -4.44 -7.25
CA TRP A 76 6.30 -5.51 -7.49
C TRP A 76 7.53 -5.31 -6.62
N SER A 77 7.98 -6.42 -6.01
CA SER A 77 9.31 -6.59 -5.42
C SER A 77 9.96 -7.80 -6.09
N GLY A 78 10.84 -7.55 -7.06
CA GLY A 78 11.31 -8.60 -7.95
C GLY A 78 10.14 -9.28 -8.68
N THR A 79 9.96 -10.58 -8.47
CA THR A 79 8.88 -11.39 -9.06
C THR A 79 7.67 -11.56 -8.15
N THR A 80 7.68 -10.96 -6.95
CA THR A 80 6.58 -11.04 -5.99
C THR A 80 5.65 -9.85 -6.15
N LEU A 81 4.35 -10.12 -6.28
CA LEU A 81 3.30 -9.11 -6.23
C LEU A 81 2.95 -8.87 -4.76
N VAL A 82 3.29 -7.71 -4.25
CA VAL A 82 3.03 -7.33 -2.86
C VAL A 82 1.80 -6.44 -2.78
N VAL A 83 0.84 -6.85 -1.98
CA VAL A 83 -0.38 -6.09 -1.66
C VAL A 83 -0.18 -5.47 -0.29
N PHE A 84 -0.17 -4.15 -0.23
CA PHE A 84 -0.05 -3.40 1.02
C PHE A 84 -1.41 -2.93 1.50
N GLU A 85 -1.74 -3.26 2.73
CA GLU A 85 -2.79 -2.60 3.52
C GLU A 85 -2.15 -1.47 4.32
N VAL A 86 -2.60 -0.24 4.11
CA VAL A 86 -2.04 0.95 4.75
C VAL A 86 -2.89 1.36 5.94
N LYS A 87 -2.26 1.52 7.11
CA LYS A 87 -2.90 1.99 8.34
C LYS A 87 -2.33 3.34 8.74
N ALA A 88 -3.09 4.41 8.50
CA ALA A 88 -2.68 5.78 8.83
C ALA A 88 -3.18 6.18 10.22
N ARG A 89 -2.29 6.73 11.04
CA ARG A 89 -2.55 7.19 12.41
C ARG A 89 -1.89 8.54 12.67
N THR A 90 -2.45 9.32 13.57
CA THR A 90 -1.88 10.63 13.98
C THR A 90 -1.18 10.56 15.32
N VAL A 91 -1.31 9.44 16.01
CA VAL A 91 -0.64 9.16 17.30
C VAL A 91 -0.04 7.77 17.24
N ARG A 92 1.04 7.56 18.01
CA ARG A 92 1.61 6.23 18.20
C ARG A 92 0.83 5.56 19.33
N ASP A 93 0.02 4.56 19.01
CA ASP A 93 -0.63 3.72 20.00
C ASP A 93 0.12 2.37 20.12
N LEU A 94 -0.21 1.62 21.18
CA LEU A 94 0.43 0.34 21.50
C LEU A 94 -0.23 -0.85 20.78
N ALA A 95 -1.33 -0.61 20.04
CA ALA A 95 -2.01 -1.70 19.35
C ALA A 95 -1.26 -2.08 18.07
N PRO A 96 -0.85 -3.35 17.91
CA PRO A 96 -0.20 -3.80 16.68
C PRO A 96 -1.14 -3.61 15.47
N ALA A 97 -0.65 -3.01 14.40
CA ALA A 97 -1.43 -2.82 13.17
C ALA A 97 -1.93 -4.15 12.57
N ALA A 98 -1.20 -5.24 12.80
CA ALA A 98 -1.62 -6.58 12.40
C ALA A 98 -2.94 -7.02 13.05
N ALA A 99 -3.23 -6.57 14.28
CA ALA A 99 -4.48 -6.89 14.97
C ALA A 99 -5.71 -6.21 14.34
N GLU A 100 -5.50 -5.15 13.55
CA GLU A 100 -6.59 -4.42 12.88
C GLU A 100 -6.98 -5.04 11.53
N VAL A 101 -6.22 -6.01 11.04
CA VAL A 101 -6.54 -6.76 9.82
C VAL A 101 -7.14 -8.11 10.22
N ASP A 102 -8.41 -8.08 10.57
CA ASP A 102 -9.17 -9.25 10.97
C ASP A 102 -9.35 -10.26 9.83
N HIS A 103 -9.89 -11.43 10.14
CA HIS A 103 -10.10 -12.50 9.17
C HIS A 103 -11.02 -12.10 8.00
N LEU A 104 -12.00 -11.23 8.23
CA LEU A 104 -12.91 -10.75 7.19
C LEU A 104 -12.16 -9.83 6.21
N LYS A 105 -11.37 -8.90 6.72
CA LYS A 105 -10.51 -8.03 5.91
C LYS A 105 -9.47 -8.83 5.16
N GLN A 106 -8.80 -9.80 5.80
CA GLN A 106 -7.87 -10.70 5.12
C GLN A 106 -8.53 -11.45 3.96
N HIS A 107 -9.73 -11.99 4.18
CA HIS A 107 -10.49 -12.69 3.14
C HIS A 107 -10.84 -11.76 1.97
N GLN A 108 -11.24 -10.53 2.27
CA GLN A 108 -11.51 -9.50 1.27
C GLN A 108 -10.27 -9.15 0.45
N LEU A 109 -9.13 -8.92 1.11
CA LEU A 109 -7.86 -8.62 0.43
C LEU A 109 -7.41 -9.78 -0.48
N ARG A 110 -7.56 -11.03 -0.04
CA ARG A 110 -7.27 -12.20 -0.88
C ARG A 110 -8.15 -12.26 -2.14
N LYS A 111 -9.45 -11.98 -2.01
CA LYS A 111 -10.36 -11.92 -3.17
C LYS A 111 -9.97 -10.82 -4.15
N LEU A 112 -9.65 -9.65 -3.64
CA LEU A 112 -9.21 -8.52 -4.46
C LEU A 112 -7.88 -8.82 -5.15
N ALA A 113 -6.90 -9.37 -4.43
CA ALA A 113 -5.61 -9.76 -4.99
C ALA A 113 -5.74 -10.83 -6.09
N SER A 114 -6.62 -11.81 -5.87
CA SER A 114 -6.94 -12.82 -6.89
C SER A 114 -7.58 -12.19 -8.13
N ALA A 115 -8.50 -11.25 -7.95
CA ALA A 115 -9.10 -10.51 -9.06
C ALA A 115 -8.08 -9.63 -9.80
N TYR A 116 -7.13 -9.03 -9.06
CA TYR A 116 -6.02 -8.28 -9.66
C TYR A 116 -5.12 -9.18 -10.50
N LEU A 117 -4.75 -10.36 -9.97
CA LEU A 117 -3.93 -11.35 -10.67
C LEU A 117 -4.54 -11.76 -12.03
N GLN A 118 -5.88 -11.84 -12.11
CA GLN A 118 -6.58 -12.18 -13.37
C GLN A 118 -6.37 -11.13 -14.47
N ARG A 119 -5.89 -9.93 -14.17
CA ARG A 119 -5.53 -8.90 -15.16
C ARG A 119 -4.18 -9.14 -15.81
N LEU A 120 -3.33 -9.96 -15.20
CA LEU A 120 -2.06 -10.34 -15.80
C LEU A 120 -2.28 -11.35 -16.92
N PRO A 121 -1.39 -11.40 -17.92
CA PRO A 121 -1.44 -12.44 -18.95
C PRO A 121 -1.44 -13.85 -18.33
N GLU A 122 -2.26 -14.73 -18.82
CA GLU A 122 -2.50 -16.07 -18.25
C GLU A 122 -1.18 -16.85 -18.09
N ALA A 123 -0.31 -16.78 -19.06
CA ALA A 123 0.99 -17.46 -19.05
C ALA A 123 1.90 -17.07 -17.87
N HIS A 124 1.71 -15.89 -17.29
CA HIS A 124 2.54 -15.40 -16.18
C HIS A 124 1.92 -15.65 -14.81
N ARG A 125 0.61 -15.86 -14.71
CA ARG A 125 -0.11 -16.00 -13.41
C ARG A 125 0.43 -17.11 -12.51
N PRO A 126 0.77 -18.32 -13.02
CA PRO A 126 1.24 -19.42 -12.16
C PRO A 126 2.58 -19.15 -11.47
N SER A 127 3.40 -18.26 -12.04
CA SER A 127 4.72 -17.92 -11.50
C SER A 127 4.71 -16.75 -10.51
N VAL A 128 3.57 -16.06 -10.36
CA VAL A 128 3.45 -14.90 -9.48
C VAL A 128 3.14 -15.34 -8.06
N ARG A 129 4.07 -15.08 -7.14
CA ARG A 129 3.80 -15.13 -5.70
C ARG A 129 3.05 -13.86 -5.30
N ILE A 130 1.97 -14.00 -4.53
CA ILE A 130 1.31 -12.87 -3.87
C ILE A 130 1.73 -12.86 -2.40
N GLN A 131 2.09 -11.67 -1.91
CA GLN A 131 2.43 -11.41 -0.53
C GLN A 131 1.52 -10.29 0.01
N PHE A 132 1.11 -10.41 1.28
CA PHE A 132 0.26 -9.42 1.93
C PHE A 132 1.05 -8.76 3.06
N ASP A 133 1.27 -7.46 2.91
CA ASP A 133 2.02 -6.66 3.86
C ASP A 133 1.10 -5.63 4.52
N ILE A 134 1.40 -5.29 5.77
CA ILE A 134 0.76 -4.18 6.47
C ILE A 134 1.80 -3.08 6.64
N LEU A 135 1.42 -1.85 6.29
CA LEU A 135 2.25 -0.67 6.45
C LEU A 135 1.54 0.36 7.33
N SER A 136 1.98 0.47 8.58
CA SER A 136 1.54 1.54 9.47
C SER A 136 2.26 2.84 9.13
N VAL A 137 1.50 3.92 9.01
CA VAL A 137 2.01 5.25 8.73
C VAL A 137 1.57 6.18 9.86
N TYR A 138 2.53 6.62 10.66
CA TYR A 138 2.31 7.58 11.74
C TYR A 138 2.58 8.98 11.22
N LEU A 139 1.51 9.76 11.04
CA LEU A 139 1.58 11.15 10.57
C LEU A 139 1.76 12.07 11.77
N LEU A 140 3.01 12.18 12.24
CA LEU A 140 3.37 12.95 13.43
C LEU A 140 3.71 14.41 13.05
N PRO A 141 3.69 15.35 14.02
CA PRO A 141 4.14 16.73 13.79
C PRO A 141 5.60 16.83 13.31
N THR A 142 6.43 15.87 13.72
CA THR A 142 7.85 15.76 13.35
C THR A 142 8.08 15.16 11.96
N GLY A 143 7.05 14.57 11.35
CA GLY A 143 7.12 13.90 10.05
C GLY A 143 6.40 12.55 10.04
N ALA A 144 6.42 11.88 8.91
CA ALA A 144 5.86 10.56 8.79
C ALA A 144 6.86 9.49 9.23
N GLU A 145 6.43 8.59 10.10
CA GLU A 145 7.16 7.38 10.50
C GLU A 145 6.44 6.14 9.96
N PHE A 146 7.19 5.07 9.72
CA PHE A 146 6.67 3.88 9.06
C PHE A 146 7.06 2.64 9.86
N GLU A 147 6.09 1.73 9.99
CA GLU A 147 6.29 0.39 10.53
C GLU A 147 5.77 -0.61 9.51
N HIS A 148 6.65 -1.46 9.00
CA HIS A 148 6.36 -2.43 7.96
C HIS A 148 6.32 -3.83 8.54
N ILE A 149 5.22 -4.54 8.33
CA ILE A 149 5.02 -5.93 8.70
C ILE A 149 4.91 -6.73 7.39
N PRO A 150 6.01 -7.30 6.91
CA PRO A 150 6.00 -8.11 5.71
C PRO A 150 5.35 -9.47 5.96
N ASP A 151 4.70 -10.02 4.94
CA ASP A 151 4.05 -11.34 4.95
C ASP A 151 3.10 -11.51 6.16
N ALA A 152 2.32 -10.45 6.45
CA ALA A 152 1.52 -10.32 7.67
C ALA A 152 0.46 -11.42 7.81
N PHE A 153 0.00 -12.00 6.70
CA PHE A 153 -0.87 -13.17 6.69
C PHE A 153 -0.72 -13.94 5.37
N PRO A 154 -0.87 -15.28 5.41
CA PRO A 154 -0.63 -16.12 4.25
C PRO A 154 -1.72 -15.97 3.20
N GLN A 155 -1.33 -16.12 1.92
CA GLN A 155 -2.26 -16.51 0.89
C GLN A 155 -2.75 -17.92 1.23
N VAL A 156 -4.01 -18.08 1.61
CA VAL A 156 -4.54 -19.41 1.89
C VAL A 156 -4.47 -20.22 0.61
N ALA A 157 -3.60 -21.21 0.57
CA ALA A 157 -3.68 -22.25 -0.44
C ALA A 157 -5.10 -22.83 -0.36
N SER A 158 -5.75 -23.03 -1.53
CA SER A 158 -7.05 -23.68 -1.59
C SER A 158 -7.02 -24.90 -0.68
N THR A 159 -7.83 -24.89 0.37
CA THR A 159 -8.02 -26.06 1.21
C THR A 159 -8.44 -27.17 0.28
N ASN A 160 -7.58 -28.15 0.10
CA ASN A 160 -7.93 -29.41 -0.53
C ASN A 160 -9.22 -29.89 0.13
N ARG A 161 -10.27 -29.96 -0.66
CA ARG A 161 -11.45 -30.74 -0.24
C ARG A 161 -11.01 -32.18 -0.13
N PHE A 162 -11.05 -32.69 1.06
CA PHE A 162 -11.17 -34.11 1.28
C PHE A 162 -12.57 -34.55 0.85
#